data_e721e59436fa12df4e3c98e50efda972
#
_entry.id   e721e59436fa12df4e3c98e50efda972
#
_cell.length_a   1.000
_cell.length_b   1.000
_cell.length_c   1.000
_cell.angle_alpha   90.00
_cell.angle_beta   90.00
_cell.angle_gamma   90.00
#
_symmetry.space_group_name_H-M   'P 1'
#
loop_
_entity.id
_entity.type
_entity.pdbx_description
1 polymer ?
#
loop_
_entity_poly.entity_id
_entity_poly.type
_entity_poly.pdbx_seq_one_letter_code
_entity_poly.pdbx_strand_id
1 'polypeptide(L)'
;MQNQQMNQQPQNQQNVMQQPPHVITTKDFAYINDMLAWNLLAMKKAHFAATQCQDQQIKTVLDSCGQMHQRHYEKILYHLQEKQHSNSVMQ
;
A
#
# COMPACT_ATOMS: atom_id res chain seq x y z
N MET A 1 14.50 19.67 -7.36
CA MET A 1 14.69 19.53 -6.89
C MET A 1 14.78 19.28 -6.05
N GLN A 2 14.64 19.16 -5.98
CA GLN A 2 14.89 18.97 -5.13
C GLN A 2 14.97 18.42 -4.30
N ASN A 3 14.95 18.31 -4.36
CA ASN A 3 15.17 17.80 -3.48
C ASN A 3 15.49 17.40 -2.81
N GLN A 4 15.59 17.52 -2.95
CA GLN A 4 16.12 17.15 -2.29
C GLN A 4 16.40 17.26 -1.40
N GLN A 5 16.34 17.76 -1.31
CA GLN A 5 16.76 17.81 -0.34
C GLN A 5 16.42 17.48 0.50
N MET A 6 15.95 17.44 0.40
CA MET A 6 15.68 17.07 1.25
C MET A 6 15.95 16.37 1.89
N ASN A 7 16.22 16.08 1.78
CA ASN A 7 16.51 15.31 2.54
C ASN A 7 17.38 15.42 3.31
N GLN A 8 17.73 15.89 3.37
CA GLN A 8 18.54 15.98 4.21
C GLN A 8 18.23 16.48 5.33
N GLN A 9 17.73 17.04 5.51
CA GLN A 9 17.39 17.50 6.60
C GLN A 9 16.81 16.72 7.51
N PRO A 10 16.36 15.87 7.25
CA PRO A 10 15.58 15.12 8.16
C PRO A 10 16.34 14.37 9.18
N GLN A 11 17.56 14.43 9.21
CA GLN A 11 18.26 13.71 10.20
C GLN A 11 17.93 14.10 11.60
N ASN A 12 17.63 15.35 11.79
CA ASN A 12 17.30 15.80 13.12
C ASN A 12 16.05 15.22 13.62
N GLN A 13 15.12 15.00 12.73
CA GLN A 13 13.89 14.45 13.14
C GLN A 13 14.02 13.05 13.57
N GLN A 14 14.96 12.34 13.02
CA GLN A 14 15.20 11.00 13.45
C GLN A 14 15.67 10.94 14.87
N ASN A 15 16.40 11.93 15.28
CA ASN A 15 16.85 11.96 16.65
C ASN A 15 15.72 12.15 17.61
N VAL A 16 14.68 12.82 17.18
CA VAL A 16 13.56 13.06 18.04
C VAL A 16 12.77 11.79 18.25
N MET A 17 12.63 10.98 17.21
CA MET A 17 11.84 9.79 17.34
C MET A 17 12.65 8.59 16.91
N GLN A 18 13.07 7.82 17.88
CA GLN A 18 13.91 6.68 17.64
C GLN A 18 13.12 5.52 17.08
N GLN A 19 11.91 5.33 17.52
CA GLN A 19 11.09 4.22 17.11
C GLN A 19 9.75 4.72 16.67
N PRO A 20 9.18 4.10 15.62
CA PRO A 20 7.85 4.50 15.21
C PRO A 20 6.84 4.08 16.26
N PRO A 21 5.78 4.83 16.42
CA PRO A 21 4.73 4.44 17.33
C PRO A 21 4.05 3.17 16.85
N HIS A 22 3.56 2.42 17.80
CA HIS A 22 2.85 1.18 17.46
C HIS A 22 1.41 1.46 17.05
N VAL A 23 0.91 2.63 17.36
CA VAL A 23 -0.48 2.97 17.04
C VAL A 23 -0.54 3.62 15.69
N ILE A 24 -1.55 3.28 14.93
CA ILE A 24 -1.80 3.90 13.66
C ILE A 24 -2.67 5.12 13.90
N THR A 25 -2.25 6.26 13.37
CA THR A 25 -3.05 7.48 13.52
C THR A 25 -4.28 7.38 12.64
N THR A 26 -5.29 8.19 12.96
CA THR A 26 -6.51 8.24 12.16
C THR A 26 -6.20 8.59 10.72
N LYS A 27 -5.27 9.51 10.52
CA LYS A 27 -4.91 9.96 9.18
C LYS A 27 -4.24 8.83 8.40
N ASP A 28 -3.30 8.14 9.03
CA ASP A 28 -2.65 7.01 8.38
C ASP A 28 -3.65 5.93 8.06
N PHE A 29 -4.57 5.67 8.97
CA PHE A 29 -5.58 4.66 8.75
C PHE A 29 -6.45 5.00 7.54
N ALA A 30 -6.81 6.26 7.39
CA ALA A 30 -7.59 6.69 6.23
C ALA A 30 -6.83 6.48 4.93
N TYR A 31 -5.54 6.83 4.91
CA TYR A 31 -4.72 6.61 3.72
C TYR A 31 -4.59 5.14 3.38
N ILE A 32 -4.40 4.31 4.40
CA ILE A 32 -4.27 2.87 4.18
C ILE A 32 -5.55 2.30 3.59
N ASN A 33 -6.69 2.72 4.12
CA ASN A 33 -7.97 2.25 3.58
C ASN A 33 -8.17 2.68 2.14
N ASP A 34 -7.78 3.90 1.80
CA ASP A 34 -7.87 4.36 0.42
C ASP A 34 -6.99 3.52 -0.49
N MET A 35 -5.78 3.22 -0.08
CA MET A 35 -4.88 2.42 -0.89
C MET A 35 -5.38 1.00 -1.05
N LEU A 36 -5.95 0.43 0.01
CA LEU A 36 -6.55 -0.89 -0.08
C LEU A 36 -7.68 -0.90 -1.11
N ALA A 37 -8.55 0.10 -1.03
CA ALA A 37 -9.68 0.19 -1.94
C ALA A 37 -9.22 0.37 -3.38
N TRP A 38 -8.23 1.21 -3.60
CA TRP A 38 -7.73 1.45 -4.95
C TRP A 38 -7.09 0.21 -5.55
N ASN A 39 -6.27 -0.50 -4.78
CA ASN A 39 -5.64 -1.71 -5.29
C ASN A 39 -6.67 -2.79 -5.58
N LEU A 40 -7.67 -2.92 -4.72
CA LEU A 40 -8.71 -3.90 -4.94
C LEU A 40 -9.51 -3.60 -6.21
N LEU A 41 -9.86 -2.32 -6.39
CA LEU A 41 -10.59 -1.92 -7.58
C LEU A 41 -9.76 -2.12 -8.83
N ALA A 42 -8.48 -1.73 -8.78
CA ALA A 42 -7.59 -1.89 -9.93
C ALA A 42 -7.43 -3.36 -10.28
N MET A 43 -7.29 -4.23 -9.28
CA MET A 43 -7.18 -5.64 -9.51
C MET A 43 -8.41 -6.19 -10.22
N LYS A 44 -9.59 -5.82 -9.74
CA LYS A 44 -10.84 -6.29 -10.33
C LYS A 44 -11.01 -5.78 -11.75
N LYS A 45 -10.68 -4.52 -11.98
CA LYS A 45 -10.79 -3.94 -13.32
C LYS A 45 -9.81 -4.59 -14.30
N ALA A 46 -8.58 -4.84 -13.84
CA ALA A 46 -7.58 -5.44 -14.70
C ALA A 46 -8.02 -6.85 -15.12
N HIS A 47 -8.50 -7.65 -14.19
CA HIS A 47 -8.94 -9.00 -14.51
C HIS A 47 -10.17 -8.98 -15.38
N PHE A 48 -11.11 -8.09 -15.11
CA PHE A 48 -12.29 -8.00 -15.95
C PHE A 48 -11.89 -7.59 -17.36
N ALA A 49 -11.04 -6.59 -17.52
CA ALA A 49 -10.59 -6.16 -18.83
C ALA A 49 -9.88 -7.30 -19.56
N ALA A 50 -9.09 -8.08 -18.84
CA ALA A 50 -8.43 -9.23 -19.45
C ALA A 50 -9.42 -10.21 -20.06
N THR A 51 -10.56 -10.42 -19.38
CA THR A 51 -11.57 -11.32 -19.92
C THR A 51 -12.25 -10.77 -21.17
N GLN A 52 -12.22 -9.46 -21.36
CA GLN A 52 -12.86 -8.83 -22.51
C GLN A 52 -11.91 -8.64 -23.68
N CYS A 53 -10.62 -8.76 -23.48
CA CYS A 53 -9.65 -8.58 -24.54
C CYS A 53 -9.54 -9.83 -25.37
N GLN A 54 -9.32 -9.64 -26.68
CA GLN A 54 -9.10 -10.77 -27.57
C GLN A 54 -7.63 -10.98 -27.86
N ASP A 55 -6.83 -9.92 -27.74
CA ASP A 55 -5.41 -10.03 -27.99
C ASP A 55 -4.75 -10.72 -26.79
N GLN A 56 -4.07 -11.82 -27.06
CA GLN A 56 -3.51 -12.64 -25.98
C GLN A 56 -2.43 -11.92 -25.23
N GLN A 57 -1.63 -11.11 -25.90
CA GLN A 57 -0.56 -10.40 -25.22
C GLN A 57 -1.12 -9.34 -24.28
N ILE A 58 -2.13 -8.63 -24.74
CA ILE A 58 -2.77 -7.62 -23.89
C ILE A 58 -3.45 -8.30 -22.68
N LYS A 59 -4.11 -9.42 -22.94
CA LYS A 59 -4.74 -10.16 -21.87
C LYS A 59 -3.73 -10.56 -20.79
N THR A 60 -2.58 -11.04 -21.21
CA THR A 60 -1.55 -11.45 -20.28
C THR A 60 -1.01 -10.27 -19.46
N VAL A 61 -0.81 -9.12 -20.12
CA VAL A 61 -0.33 -7.93 -19.43
C VAL A 61 -1.35 -7.45 -18.40
N LEU A 62 -2.63 -7.47 -18.77
CA LEU A 62 -3.68 -7.05 -17.85
C LEU A 62 -3.77 -7.97 -16.64
N ASP A 63 -3.66 -9.27 -16.86
CA ASP A 63 -3.67 -10.21 -15.74
C ASP A 63 -2.46 -10.01 -14.84
N SER A 64 -1.30 -9.72 -15.42
CA SER A 64 -0.11 -9.44 -14.61
C SER A 64 -0.30 -8.18 -13.78
N CYS A 65 -0.92 -7.17 -14.35
CA CYS A 65 -1.23 -5.96 -13.60
C CYS A 65 -2.16 -6.27 -12.44
N GLY A 66 -3.17 -7.09 -12.69
CA GLY A 66 -4.08 -7.49 -11.63
C GLY A 66 -3.37 -8.21 -10.50
N GLN A 67 -2.44 -9.09 -10.84
CA GLN A 67 -1.68 -9.81 -9.83
C GLN A 67 -0.78 -8.86 -9.03
N MET A 68 -0.21 -7.86 -9.68
CA MET A 68 0.60 -6.88 -8.97
C MET A 68 -0.24 -6.11 -7.95
N HIS A 69 -1.42 -5.67 -8.34
CA HIS A 69 -2.29 -4.97 -7.43
C HIS A 69 -2.76 -5.86 -6.29
N GLN A 70 -2.98 -7.14 -6.57
CA GLN A 70 -3.34 -8.09 -5.54
C GLN A 70 -2.22 -8.22 -4.51
N ARG A 71 -0.97 -8.32 -4.97
CA ARG A 71 0.15 -8.42 -4.04
C ARG A 71 0.28 -7.16 -3.19
N HIS A 72 0.06 -6.00 -3.79
CA HIS A 72 0.10 -4.76 -3.03
C HIS A 72 -1.00 -4.72 -1.97
N TYR A 73 -2.19 -5.15 -2.35
CA TYR A 73 -3.31 -5.21 -1.42
C TYR A 73 -2.99 -6.10 -0.23
N GLU A 74 -2.48 -7.29 -0.52
CA GLU A 74 -2.18 -8.25 0.54
C GLU A 74 -1.07 -7.73 1.45
N LYS A 75 -0.08 -7.08 0.88
CA LYS A 75 1.02 -6.56 1.67
C LYS A 75 0.57 -5.43 2.59
N ILE A 76 -0.24 -4.53 2.08
CA ILE A 76 -0.75 -3.44 2.89
C ILE A 76 -1.65 -3.99 4.00
N LEU A 77 -2.51 -4.92 3.65
CA LEU A 77 -3.43 -5.53 4.62
C LEU A 77 -2.65 -6.23 5.73
N TYR A 78 -1.61 -6.94 5.35
CA TYR A 78 -0.78 -7.64 6.33
C TYR A 78 -0.18 -6.66 7.33
N HIS A 79 0.37 -5.55 6.85
CA HIS A 79 0.96 -4.56 7.74
C HIS A 79 -0.07 -3.91 8.64
N LEU A 80 -1.24 -3.63 8.11
CA LEU A 80 -2.31 -3.07 8.90
C LEU A 80 -2.72 -4.01 10.01
N GLN A 81 -2.86 -5.29 9.69
CA GLN A 81 -3.25 -6.28 10.67
C GLN A 81 -2.19 -6.46 11.75
N GLU A 82 -0.93 -6.39 11.35
CA GLU A 82 0.14 -6.47 12.34
C GLU A 82 0.09 -5.32 13.32
N LYS A 83 -0.14 -4.11 12.81
CA LYS A 83 -0.21 -2.95 13.69
C LYS A 83 -1.38 -3.04 14.65
N GLN A 84 -2.52 -3.48 14.15
CA GLN A 84 -3.69 -3.62 15.00
C GLN A 84 -3.49 -4.70 16.05
N HIS A 85 -2.85 -5.79 15.66
CA HIS A 85 -2.58 -6.87 16.60
C HIS A 85 -1.62 -6.39 17.69
N SER A 86 -0.59 -5.66 17.32
CA SER A 86 0.34 -5.13 18.32
C SER A 86 -0.36 -4.21 19.29
N ASN A 87 -1.26 -3.38 18.79
CA ASN A 87 -2.01 -2.50 19.67
C ASN A 87 -2.89 -3.28 20.63
N SER A 88 -3.51 -4.32 20.14
CA SER A 88 -4.34 -5.15 20.99
C SER A 88 -3.54 -5.82 22.08
N VAL A 89 -2.39 -6.30 21.72
CA VAL A 89 -1.55 -7.00 22.69
C VAL A 89 -1.09 -6.05 23.77
N MET A 90 -0.83 -4.82 23.43
CA MET A 90 -0.34 -3.86 24.40
C MET A 90 -1.43 -3.36 25.34
N GLN A 91 -2.65 -3.56 25.00
CA GLN A 91 -3.72 -3.17 25.87
C GLN A 91 -3.92 -4.19 26.96
#